data_fe646e8c6c8e55174f53331efdfdfe75
#
_entry.id   fe646e8c6c8e55174f53331efdfdfe75
#
_cell.length_a   1.000
_cell.length_b   1.000
_cell.length_c   1.000
_cell.angle_alpha   90.00
_cell.angle_beta   90.00
_cell.angle_gamma   90.00
#
_symmetry.space_group_name_H-M   'P 1'
#
loop_
_entity.id
_entity.type
_entity.pdbx_description
1 polymer ?
#
loop_
_entity_poly.entity_id
_entity_poly.type
_entity_poly.pdbx_seq_one_letter_code
_entity_poly.pdbx_strand_id
1 'polypeptide(L)'
;MKVLVINAGSSSLKYQLMDPATREVFAKGLCERIGIDGRLTHKVPAKDAKYEFEIPMPTHSEAIQAVLDALLDAGHGVIKSASEIDAVGHRVVHGGEKFASSVKIDEAVMAALEECIPLAPLHNPANITGIKACEKVMPGVPMVGVFDTAFHQTMPAKSYIYALPYEFYEQDKVRRYGFHGTSHRYVSARAAAMLGKPIEELNIITCHLGNGSSVAAVDGGKSVDTSMGFTPLAGVPMGTRAGDLDAGILEYLMGKHGYDMKEM
;
A
#
# COMPACT_ATOMS: atom_id res chain seq x y z
N MET A 1 -8.32 -14.82 -16.10
CA MET A 1 -8.42 -13.36 -15.85
C MET A 1 -7.02 -12.82 -15.57
N LYS A 2 -6.63 -11.73 -16.21
CA LYS A 2 -5.31 -11.12 -15.96
C LYS A 2 -5.47 -9.79 -15.23
N VAL A 3 -4.93 -9.70 -14.04
CA VAL A 3 -4.98 -8.47 -13.20
C VAL A 3 -3.57 -7.90 -13.08
N LEU A 4 -3.45 -6.62 -13.43
CA LEU A 4 -2.22 -5.85 -13.20
C LEU A 4 -2.28 -5.21 -11.82
N VAL A 5 -1.40 -5.60 -10.92
CA VAL A 5 -1.28 -5.02 -9.58
C VAL A 5 -0.18 -3.96 -9.59
N ILE A 6 -0.51 -2.76 -9.13
CA ILE A 6 0.38 -1.60 -9.09
C ILE A 6 0.55 -1.12 -7.65
N ASN A 7 1.79 -0.84 -7.29
CA ASN A 7 2.16 -0.18 -6.04
C ASN A 7 3.10 0.98 -6.38
N ALA A 8 2.54 2.19 -6.49
CA ALA A 8 3.25 3.41 -6.82
C ALA A 8 3.75 4.10 -5.55
N GLY A 9 5.06 4.28 -5.44
CA GLY A 9 5.73 5.12 -4.47
C GLY A 9 6.17 6.44 -5.09
N SER A 10 6.80 7.32 -4.33
CA SER A 10 7.23 8.66 -4.80
C SER A 10 8.22 8.61 -5.97
N SER A 11 9.17 7.68 -5.95
CA SER A 11 10.23 7.53 -6.98
C SER A 11 10.36 6.11 -7.51
N SER A 12 9.36 5.25 -7.23
CA SER A 12 9.37 3.86 -7.68
C SER A 12 7.97 3.34 -7.93
N LEU A 13 7.87 2.30 -8.76
CA LEU A 13 6.63 1.61 -9.05
C LEU A 13 6.90 0.11 -9.14
N LYS A 14 6.25 -0.67 -8.28
CA LYS A 14 6.24 -2.13 -8.35
C LYS A 14 5.00 -2.60 -9.08
N TYR A 15 5.15 -3.62 -9.92
CA TYR A 15 4.01 -4.22 -10.59
C TYR A 15 4.07 -5.74 -10.63
N GLN A 16 2.91 -6.34 -10.81
CA GLN A 16 2.74 -7.76 -11.04
C GLN A 16 1.51 -8.02 -11.90
N LEU A 17 1.67 -8.73 -13.03
CA LEU A 17 0.57 -9.26 -13.83
C LEU A 17 0.32 -10.69 -13.41
N MET A 18 -0.89 -11.00 -12.99
CA MET A 18 -1.22 -12.31 -12.44
C MET A 18 -2.66 -12.75 -12.75
N ASP A 19 -2.89 -14.06 -12.69
CA ASP A 19 -4.23 -14.62 -12.58
C ASP A 19 -4.59 -14.80 -11.09
N PRO A 20 -5.58 -14.10 -10.55
CA PRO A 20 -5.96 -14.23 -9.14
C PRO A 20 -6.61 -15.58 -8.79
N ALA A 21 -7.18 -16.31 -9.74
CA ALA A 21 -7.80 -17.61 -9.50
C ALA A 21 -6.75 -18.71 -9.32
N THR A 22 -5.78 -18.79 -10.23
CA THR A 22 -4.68 -19.76 -10.18
C THR A 22 -3.50 -19.28 -9.32
N ARG A 23 -3.41 -17.98 -9.08
CA ARG A 23 -2.26 -17.28 -8.46
C ARG A 23 -1.00 -17.35 -9.32
N GLU A 24 -1.12 -17.70 -10.59
CA GLU A 24 -0.02 -17.66 -11.53
C GLU A 24 0.45 -16.21 -11.74
N VAL A 25 1.75 -15.99 -11.62
CA VAL A 25 2.39 -14.71 -11.90
C VAL A 25 3.02 -14.78 -13.28
N PHE A 26 2.43 -14.07 -14.25
CA PHE A 26 2.93 -14.03 -15.62
C PHE A 26 4.20 -13.17 -15.71
N ALA A 27 4.17 -11.99 -15.10
CA ALA A 27 5.31 -11.09 -15.01
C ALA A 27 5.26 -10.27 -13.73
N LYS A 28 6.43 -9.81 -13.27
CA LYS A 28 6.56 -8.84 -12.17
C LYS A 28 7.78 -7.97 -12.37
N GLY A 29 7.80 -6.81 -11.75
CA GLY A 29 8.94 -5.93 -11.89
C GLY A 29 8.90 -4.70 -11.00
N LEU A 30 9.88 -3.85 -11.24
CA LEU A 30 10.15 -2.65 -10.47
C LEU A 30 10.69 -1.57 -11.42
N CYS A 31 10.04 -0.42 -11.43
CA CYS A 31 10.59 0.83 -11.92
C CYS A 31 11.19 1.57 -10.74
N GLU A 32 12.43 2.01 -10.87
CA GLU A 32 13.18 2.75 -9.86
C GLU A 32 13.67 4.05 -10.45
N ARG A 33 14.00 5.01 -9.58
CA ARG A 33 14.61 6.29 -9.96
C ARG A 33 13.71 7.11 -10.91
N ILE A 34 12.38 6.98 -10.75
CA ILE A 34 11.38 7.80 -11.45
C ILE A 34 11.63 9.27 -11.10
N GLY A 35 11.67 10.13 -12.11
CA GLY A 35 12.02 11.54 -11.95
C GLY A 35 13.53 11.84 -11.99
N ILE A 36 14.38 10.83 -12.19
CA ILE A 36 15.85 10.98 -12.31
C ILE A 36 16.30 10.46 -13.69
N ASP A 37 16.68 9.20 -13.78
CA ASP A 37 17.19 8.58 -15.01
C ASP A 37 16.43 7.30 -15.39
N GLY A 38 15.66 6.73 -14.45
CA GLY A 38 14.78 5.59 -14.67
C GLY A 38 15.50 4.26 -14.90
N ARG A 39 15.05 3.22 -14.19
CA ARG A 39 15.46 1.82 -14.40
C ARG A 39 14.27 0.90 -14.26
N LEU A 40 14.06 0.04 -15.26
CA LEU A 40 13.04 -1.02 -15.20
C LEU A 40 13.72 -2.38 -15.02
N THR A 41 13.30 -3.11 -13.99
CA THR A 41 13.55 -4.54 -13.87
C THR A 41 12.26 -5.28 -14.21
N HIS A 42 12.29 -6.16 -15.21
CA HIS A 42 11.18 -7.02 -15.65
C HIS A 42 11.55 -8.48 -15.45
N LYS A 43 10.68 -9.26 -14.82
CA LYS A 43 10.88 -10.68 -14.56
C LYS A 43 9.72 -11.49 -15.11
N VAL A 44 10.02 -12.59 -15.79
CA VAL A 44 9.07 -13.58 -16.30
C VAL A 44 9.32 -14.90 -15.56
N PRO A 45 8.58 -15.19 -14.47
CA PRO A 45 8.84 -16.36 -13.63
C PRO A 45 8.81 -17.69 -14.39
N ALA A 46 7.86 -17.86 -15.31
CA ALA A 46 7.73 -19.08 -16.12
C ALA A 46 8.98 -19.38 -16.98
N LYS A 47 9.79 -18.36 -17.30
CA LYS A 47 11.04 -18.50 -18.08
C LYS A 47 12.29 -18.43 -17.19
N ASP A 48 12.13 -18.23 -15.89
CA ASP A 48 13.21 -17.88 -14.93
C ASP A 48 14.10 -16.74 -15.46
N ALA A 49 13.47 -15.77 -16.14
CA ALA A 49 14.17 -14.72 -16.85
C ALA A 49 14.01 -13.36 -16.14
N LYS A 50 15.12 -12.60 -16.13
CA LYS A 50 15.20 -11.24 -15.62
C LYS A 50 15.82 -10.34 -16.70
N TYR A 51 15.15 -9.24 -16.97
CA TYR A 51 15.55 -8.20 -17.91
C TYR A 51 15.70 -6.89 -17.17
N GLU A 52 16.71 -6.11 -17.51
CA GLU A 52 16.99 -4.80 -16.91
C GLU A 52 17.19 -3.78 -18.01
N PHE A 53 16.53 -2.65 -17.88
CA PHE A 53 16.56 -1.56 -18.87
C PHE A 53 16.78 -0.23 -18.15
N GLU A 54 17.69 0.57 -18.68
CA GLU A 54 17.79 1.98 -18.32
C GLU A 54 16.92 2.76 -19.29
N ILE A 55 15.81 3.29 -18.81
CA ILE A 55 14.79 3.97 -19.60
C ILE A 55 14.44 5.26 -18.89
N PRO A 56 14.54 6.42 -19.53
CA PRO A 56 14.11 7.67 -18.92
C PRO A 56 12.65 7.61 -18.50
N MET A 57 12.40 7.84 -17.22
CA MET A 57 11.07 7.85 -16.61
C MET A 57 10.88 9.17 -15.86
N PRO A 58 10.67 10.30 -16.55
CA PRO A 58 10.52 11.61 -15.91
C PRO A 58 9.29 11.67 -14.99
N THR A 59 8.25 10.87 -15.27
CA THR A 59 7.05 10.77 -14.44
C THR A 59 6.56 9.32 -14.30
N HIS A 60 5.54 9.12 -13.47
CA HIS A 60 4.87 7.81 -13.36
C HIS A 60 4.14 7.39 -14.64
N SER A 61 3.79 8.33 -15.52
CA SER A 61 3.16 7.98 -16.81
C SER A 61 4.15 7.21 -17.70
N GLU A 62 5.39 7.68 -17.81
CA GLU A 62 6.44 6.97 -18.57
C GLU A 62 6.80 5.64 -17.90
N ALA A 63 6.79 5.59 -16.56
CA ALA A 63 7.02 4.33 -15.85
C ALA A 63 5.92 3.28 -16.14
N ILE A 64 4.64 3.67 -16.14
CA ILE A 64 3.53 2.78 -16.52
C ILE A 64 3.63 2.38 -17.99
N GLN A 65 3.97 3.33 -18.90
CA GLN A 65 4.18 3.00 -20.31
C GLN A 65 5.30 1.97 -20.47
N ALA A 66 6.45 2.15 -19.80
CA ALA A 66 7.55 1.19 -19.84
C ALA A 66 7.16 -0.20 -19.31
N VAL A 67 6.29 -0.26 -18.30
CA VAL A 67 5.72 -1.54 -17.83
C VAL A 67 4.89 -2.19 -18.93
N LEU A 68 4.00 -1.45 -19.59
CA LEU A 68 3.18 -2.00 -20.67
C LEU A 68 4.04 -2.44 -21.86
N ASP A 69 5.02 -1.64 -22.26
CA ASP A 69 5.93 -1.98 -23.34
C ASP A 69 6.69 -3.29 -23.05
N ALA A 70 7.15 -3.47 -21.81
CA ALA A 70 7.80 -4.70 -21.38
C ALA A 70 6.84 -5.90 -21.34
N LEU A 71 5.57 -5.70 -20.96
CA LEU A 71 4.55 -6.76 -20.97
C LEU A 71 4.16 -7.19 -22.39
N LEU A 72 4.24 -6.27 -23.37
CA LEU A 72 3.87 -6.46 -24.78
C LEU A 72 5.02 -6.87 -25.68
N ASP A 73 6.27 -6.78 -25.22
CA ASP A 73 7.47 -7.01 -26.02
C ASP A 73 7.47 -8.41 -26.68
N ALA A 74 7.92 -8.50 -27.93
CA ALA A 74 7.90 -9.74 -28.69
C ALA A 74 8.85 -10.83 -28.14
N GLY A 75 9.93 -10.46 -27.44
CA GLY A 75 10.94 -11.38 -26.91
C GLY A 75 10.72 -11.78 -25.46
N HIS A 76 10.31 -10.83 -24.63
CA HIS A 76 10.18 -11.03 -23.18
C HIS A 76 8.79 -10.70 -22.62
N GLY A 77 7.87 -10.25 -23.44
CA GLY A 77 6.49 -9.98 -23.03
C GLY A 77 5.69 -11.27 -22.71
N VAL A 78 4.55 -11.05 -22.10
CA VAL A 78 3.65 -12.12 -21.63
C VAL A 78 2.20 -11.92 -22.08
N ILE A 79 1.91 -10.83 -22.76
CA ILE A 79 0.62 -10.51 -23.41
C ILE A 79 0.87 -9.98 -24.82
N LYS A 80 -0.15 -10.11 -25.68
CA LYS A 80 -0.10 -9.64 -27.07
C LYS A 80 -0.78 -8.29 -27.27
N SER A 81 -1.66 -7.92 -26.34
CA SER A 81 -2.42 -6.69 -26.37
C SER A 81 -2.71 -6.21 -24.94
N ALA A 82 -2.73 -4.89 -24.72
CA ALA A 82 -3.16 -4.30 -23.45
C ALA A 82 -4.61 -4.67 -23.09
N SER A 83 -5.45 -5.02 -24.09
CA SER A 83 -6.83 -5.51 -23.87
C SER A 83 -6.91 -6.88 -23.17
N GLU A 84 -5.80 -7.57 -23.00
CA GLU A 84 -5.75 -8.78 -22.17
C GLU A 84 -5.68 -8.48 -20.67
N ILE A 85 -5.48 -7.21 -20.27
CA ILE A 85 -5.54 -6.79 -18.88
C ILE A 85 -7.00 -6.51 -18.53
N ASP A 86 -7.60 -7.39 -17.75
CA ASP A 86 -9.02 -7.31 -17.38
C ASP A 86 -9.30 -6.26 -16.31
N ALA A 87 -8.34 -5.96 -15.44
CA ALA A 87 -8.44 -4.96 -14.38
C ALA A 87 -7.05 -4.53 -13.85
N VAL A 88 -7.00 -3.35 -13.22
CA VAL A 88 -5.81 -2.88 -12.48
C VAL A 88 -6.16 -2.72 -10.99
N GLY A 89 -5.37 -3.35 -10.13
CA GLY A 89 -5.45 -3.19 -8.68
C GLY A 89 -4.35 -2.23 -8.18
N HIS A 90 -4.76 -1.15 -7.51
CA HIS A 90 -3.84 -0.17 -6.94
C HIS A 90 -3.76 -0.30 -5.44
N ARG A 91 -2.56 -0.49 -4.89
CA ARG A 91 -2.35 -0.28 -3.47
C ARG A 91 -2.42 1.21 -3.18
N VAL A 92 -3.27 1.58 -2.23
CA VAL A 92 -3.40 2.95 -1.70
C VAL A 92 -3.08 2.89 -0.20
N VAL A 93 -2.20 3.79 0.25
CA VAL A 93 -1.73 3.71 1.64
C VAL A 93 -2.82 4.12 2.62
N HIS A 94 -3.56 5.19 2.34
CA HIS A 94 -4.53 5.73 3.31
C HIS A 94 -5.89 5.98 2.68
N GLY A 95 -6.91 5.34 3.25
CA GLY A 95 -8.31 5.50 2.86
C GLY A 95 -9.17 6.30 3.86
N GLY A 96 -8.54 6.84 4.91
CA GLY A 96 -9.28 7.51 5.99
C GLY A 96 -10.28 6.58 6.64
N GLU A 97 -11.38 7.15 7.08
CA GLU A 97 -12.56 6.41 7.57
C GLU A 97 -13.55 6.08 6.44
N LYS A 98 -13.29 6.56 5.20
CA LYS A 98 -14.21 6.45 4.06
C LYS A 98 -14.21 5.06 3.43
N PHE A 99 -13.11 4.31 3.55
CA PHE A 99 -12.94 3.03 2.87
C PHE A 99 -12.64 1.90 3.85
N ALA A 100 -13.63 1.03 4.07
CA ALA A 100 -13.51 -0.18 4.87
C ALA A 100 -13.25 -1.45 4.03
N SER A 101 -13.21 -1.33 2.71
CA SER A 101 -12.97 -2.41 1.75
C SER A 101 -12.33 -1.89 0.47
N SER A 102 -11.93 -2.80 -0.42
CA SER A 102 -11.53 -2.43 -1.77
C SER A 102 -12.71 -1.85 -2.55
N VAL A 103 -12.47 -0.82 -3.37
CA VAL A 103 -13.51 -0.15 -4.15
C VAL A 103 -13.08 0.01 -5.61
N LYS A 104 -14.05 -0.04 -6.53
CA LYS A 104 -13.83 0.40 -7.91
C LYS A 104 -13.58 1.90 -7.90
N ILE A 105 -12.53 2.33 -8.57
CA ILE A 105 -12.15 3.74 -8.65
C ILE A 105 -13.06 4.44 -9.67
N ASP A 106 -13.66 5.54 -9.24
CA ASP A 106 -14.40 6.49 -10.02
C ASP A 106 -14.06 7.92 -9.57
N GLU A 107 -14.71 8.93 -10.11
CA GLU A 107 -14.48 10.35 -9.76
C GLU A 107 -14.71 10.63 -8.27
N ALA A 108 -15.75 10.02 -7.68
CA ALA A 108 -16.06 10.21 -6.26
C ALA A 108 -14.98 9.58 -5.36
N VAL A 109 -14.49 8.41 -5.72
CA VAL A 109 -13.36 7.76 -5.02
C VAL A 109 -12.08 8.59 -5.18
N MET A 110 -11.80 9.14 -6.37
CA MET A 110 -10.63 10.00 -6.57
C MET A 110 -10.70 11.27 -5.72
N ALA A 111 -11.86 11.94 -5.65
CA ALA A 111 -12.05 13.09 -4.77
C ALA A 111 -11.82 12.73 -3.29
N ALA A 112 -12.36 11.59 -2.84
CA ALA A 112 -12.15 11.11 -1.48
C ALA A 112 -10.68 10.76 -1.17
N LEU A 113 -9.91 10.28 -2.16
CA LEU A 113 -8.47 10.05 -2.03
C LEU A 113 -7.70 11.36 -1.89
N GLU A 114 -8.09 12.40 -2.63
CA GLU A 114 -7.50 13.74 -2.52
C GLU A 114 -7.74 14.35 -1.13
N GLU A 115 -8.94 14.17 -0.56
CA GLU A 115 -9.23 14.56 0.84
C GLU A 115 -8.38 13.79 1.88
N CYS A 116 -7.90 12.60 1.57
CA CYS A 116 -7.03 11.82 2.45
C CYS A 116 -5.53 12.21 2.34
N ILE A 117 -5.15 13.13 1.46
CA ILE A 117 -3.75 13.58 1.31
C ILE A 117 -3.16 14.09 2.64
N PRO A 118 -3.85 14.92 3.44
CA PRO A 118 -3.30 15.40 4.72
C PRO A 118 -2.95 14.28 5.71
N LEU A 119 -3.64 13.12 5.63
CA LEU A 119 -3.38 11.95 6.48
C LEU A 119 -2.16 11.15 6.03
N ALA A 120 -1.78 11.22 4.75
CA ALA A 120 -0.64 10.50 4.19
C ALA A 120 0.06 11.33 3.08
N PRO A 121 0.64 12.50 3.42
CA PRO A 121 1.17 13.45 2.43
C PRO A 121 2.36 12.92 1.64
N LEU A 122 3.08 11.93 2.16
CA LEU A 122 4.22 11.29 1.49
C LEU A 122 3.82 10.12 0.56
N HIS A 123 2.57 9.63 0.64
CA HIS A 123 2.16 8.41 -0.05
C HIS A 123 0.97 8.63 -0.97
N ASN A 124 -0.13 9.21 -0.48
CA ASN A 124 -1.36 9.34 -1.28
C ASN A 124 -1.17 10.14 -2.58
N PRO A 125 -0.39 11.24 -2.64
CA PRO A 125 -0.14 11.92 -3.91
C PRO A 125 0.49 11.01 -4.97
N ALA A 126 1.46 10.16 -4.59
CA ALA A 126 2.09 9.22 -5.50
C ALA A 126 1.11 8.12 -5.95
N ASN A 127 0.26 7.62 -5.04
CA ASN A 127 -0.79 6.65 -5.38
C ASN A 127 -1.79 7.24 -6.37
N ILE A 128 -2.27 8.46 -6.15
CA ILE A 128 -3.18 9.18 -7.05
C ILE A 128 -2.54 9.38 -8.42
N THR A 129 -1.26 9.80 -8.46
CA THR A 129 -0.50 9.95 -9.69
C THR A 129 -0.41 8.63 -10.45
N GLY A 130 -0.14 7.52 -9.77
CA GLY A 130 -0.10 6.19 -10.36
C GLY A 130 -1.45 5.76 -10.96
N ILE A 131 -2.56 6.04 -10.27
CA ILE A 131 -3.91 5.76 -10.77
C ILE A 131 -4.19 6.57 -12.05
N LYS A 132 -3.98 7.89 -12.01
CA LYS A 132 -4.16 8.79 -13.16
C LYS A 132 -3.27 8.40 -14.36
N ALA A 133 -2.06 7.93 -14.09
CA ALA A 133 -1.15 7.44 -15.13
C ALA A 133 -1.68 6.16 -15.79
N CYS A 134 -2.19 5.20 -14.99
CA CYS A 134 -2.79 3.98 -15.52
C CYS A 134 -4.06 4.28 -16.34
N GLU A 135 -4.92 5.18 -15.88
CA GLU A 135 -6.13 5.58 -16.61
C GLU A 135 -5.80 6.19 -17.96
N LYS A 136 -4.78 7.05 -18.02
CA LYS A 136 -4.31 7.66 -19.25
C LYS A 136 -3.77 6.66 -20.28
N VAL A 137 -3.03 5.66 -19.81
CA VAL A 137 -2.34 4.69 -20.68
C VAL A 137 -3.24 3.49 -21.02
N MET A 138 -4.19 3.15 -20.14
CA MET A 138 -5.15 2.06 -20.29
C MET A 138 -6.59 2.57 -20.11
N PRO A 139 -7.10 3.43 -20.99
CA PRO A 139 -8.43 4.00 -20.84
C PRO A 139 -9.50 2.90 -20.88
N GLY A 140 -10.47 2.99 -19.96
CA GLY A 140 -11.59 2.07 -19.88
C GLY A 140 -11.34 0.74 -19.17
N VAL A 141 -10.09 0.43 -18.78
CA VAL A 141 -9.79 -0.74 -17.95
C VAL A 141 -10.26 -0.45 -16.52
N PRO A 142 -11.06 -1.33 -15.90
CA PRO A 142 -11.52 -1.15 -14.52
C PRO A 142 -10.34 -1.04 -13.54
N MET A 143 -10.38 -0.05 -12.67
CA MET A 143 -9.35 0.15 -11.63
C MET A 143 -9.96 -0.01 -10.25
N VAL A 144 -9.23 -0.64 -9.34
CA VAL A 144 -9.66 -0.95 -7.97
C VAL A 144 -8.62 -0.44 -6.98
N GLY A 145 -9.06 0.38 -6.03
CA GLY A 145 -8.26 0.81 -4.89
C GLY A 145 -8.30 -0.22 -3.75
N VAL A 146 -7.13 -0.59 -3.24
CA VAL A 146 -6.96 -1.50 -2.10
C VAL A 146 -6.18 -0.76 -1.02
N PHE A 147 -6.82 -0.53 0.12
CA PHE A 147 -6.32 0.38 1.15
C PHE A 147 -5.60 -0.35 2.28
N ASP A 148 -4.42 0.12 2.65
CA ASP A 148 -3.67 -0.44 3.78
C ASP A 148 -4.42 -0.27 5.11
N THR A 149 -5.24 0.76 5.24
CA THR A 149 -6.00 1.07 6.45
C THR A 149 -7.35 0.35 6.55
N ALA A 150 -7.88 -0.17 5.43
CA ALA A 150 -9.26 -0.68 5.38
C ALA A 150 -9.52 -1.87 6.31
N PHE A 151 -8.59 -2.80 6.44
CA PHE A 151 -8.74 -3.96 7.32
C PHE A 151 -8.90 -3.57 8.80
N HIS A 152 -8.27 -2.47 9.20
CA HIS A 152 -8.29 -1.97 10.58
C HIS A 152 -9.52 -1.13 10.92
N GLN A 153 -10.43 -0.88 9.97
CA GLN A 153 -11.67 -0.15 10.24
C GLN A 153 -12.64 -0.90 11.15
N THR A 154 -12.39 -2.19 11.42
CA THR A 154 -13.17 -3.00 12.38
C THR A 154 -12.73 -2.82 13.83
N MET A 155 -11.66 -2.07 14.11
CA MET A 155 -11.20 -1.80 15.46
C MET A 155 -12.29 -1.06 16.27
N PRO A 156 -12.53 -1.45 17.54
CA PRO A 156 -13.44 -0.71 18.42
C PRO A 156 -12.84 0.62 18.87
N ALA A 157 -13.70 1.57 19.26
CA ALA A 157 -13.27 2.92 19.65
C ALA A 157 -12.17 2.94 20.72
N LYS A 158 -12.22 2.03 21.68
CA LYS A 158 -11.20 1.88 22.73
C LYS A 158 -9.79 1.56 22.20
N SER A 159 -9.68 1.01 20.97
CA SER A 159 -8.39 0.68 20.33
C SER A 159 -7.90 1.79 19.40
N TYR A 160 -8.81 2.61 18.82
CA TYR A 160 -8.40 3.61 17.86
C TYR A 160 -8.40 5.05 18.37
N ILE A 161 -9.12 5.38 19.45
CA ILE A 161 -9.13 6.73 20.04
C ILE A 161 -7.87 6.92 20.88
N TYR A 162 -7.17 8.04 20.64
CA TYR A 162 -6.07 8.48 21.49
C TYR A 162 -6.59 9.24 22.71
N ALA A 163 -5.86 9.20 23.81
CA ALA A 163 -6.14 9.97 25.03
C ALA A 163 -5.76 11.46 24.85
N LEU A 164 -6.40 12.08 23.87
CA LEU A 164 -6.29 13.50 23.51
C LEU A 164 -7.67 14.15 23.58
N PRO A 165 -7.81 15.47 23.57
CA PRO A 165 -9.10 16.12 23.43
C PRO A 165 -9.87 15.55 22.25
N TYR A 166 -11.14 15.15 22.49
CA TYR A 166 -11.94 14.39 21.52
C TYR A 166 -12.22 15.18 20.24
N GLU A 167 -12.17 16.50 20.32
CA GLU A 167 -12.28 17.40 19.16
C GLU A 167 -11.23 17.13 18.06
N PHE A 168 -10.02 16.70 18.42
CA PHE A 168 -9.01 16.32 17.41
C PHE A 168 -9.40 15.07 16.62
N TYR A 169 -10.14 14.18 17.22
CA TYR A 169 -10.74 13.07 16.46
C TYR A 169 -11.88 13.56 15.57
N GLU A 170 -12.79 14.36 16.12
CA GLU A 170 -13.98 14.82 15.38
C GLU A 170 -13.61 15.74 14.21
N GLN A 171 -12.69 16.68 14.40
CA GLN A 171 -12.33 17.69 13.41
C GLN A 171 -11.18 17.25 12.51
N ASP A 172 -10.09 16.75 13.10
CA ASP A 172 -8.83 16.45 12.41
C ASP A 172 -8.67 14.95 12.07
N LYS A 173 -9.63 14.12 12.47
CA LYS A 173 -9.60 12.67 12.26
C LYS A 173 -8.38 12.00 12.89
N VAL A 174 -7.86 12.57 13.99
CA VAL A 174 -6.73 12.03 14.74
C VAL A 174 -7.17 10.77 15.49
N ARG A 175 -6.81 9.62 14.93
CA ARG A 175 -7.07 8.29 15.51
C ARG A 175 -6.00 7.30 15.06
N ARG A 176 -5.95 6.12 15.69
CA ARG A 176 -5.20 4.99 15.13
C ARG A 176 -5.91 4.48 13.88
N TYR A 177 -5.21 4.44 12.76
CA TYR A 177 -5.68 3.83 11.51
C TYR A 177 -5.08 2.44 11.31
N GLY A 178 -3.79 2.29 11.60
CA GLY A 178 -3.04 1.09 11.28
C GLY A 178 -2.76 0.97 9.78
N PHE A 179 -1.76 0.16 9.46
CA PHE A 179 -1.30 -0.04 8.06
C PHE A 179 -0.97 -1.51 7.84
N HIS A 180 -0.51 -1.85 6.63
CA HIS A 180 -0.29 -3.23 6.20
C HIS A 180 -1.57 -4.10 6.28
N GLY A 181 -2.75 -3.49 6.30
CA GLY A 181 -4.01 -4.19 6.49
C GLY A 181 -4.27 -5.29 5.46
N THR A 182 -3.86 -5.08 4.20
CA THR A 182 -3.94 -6.11 3.16
C THR A 182 -3.11 -7.35 3.52
N SER A 183 -1.91 -7.14 4.09
CA SER A 183 -1.04 -8.23 4.55
C SER A 183 -1.66 -8.96 5.75
N HIS A 184 -2.09 -8.23 6.77
CA HIS A 184 -2.70 -8.81 7.96
C HIS A 184 -3.95 -9.61 7.64
N ARG A 185 -4.82 -9.09 6.78
CA ARG A 185 -6.02 -9.79 6.29
C ARG A 185 -5.66 -11.07 5.54
N TYR A 186 -4.68 -11.00 4.63
CA TYR A 186 -4.28 -12.16 3.84
C TYR A 186 -3.65 -13.25 4.70
N VAL A 187 -2.71 -12.87 5.58
CA VAL A 187 -1.98 -13.84 6.41
C VAL A 187 -2.91 -14.52 7.42
N SER A 188 -3.83 -13.77 8.05
CA SER A 188 -4.81 -14.37 8.98
C SER A 188 -5.74 -15.36 8.27
N ALA A 189 -6.25 -15.02 7.09
CA ALA A 189 -7.08 -15.94 6.30
C ALA A 189 -6.28 -17.17 5.84
N ARG A 190 -5.00 -17.01 5.48
CA ARG A 190 -4.13 -18.14 5.13
C ARG A 190 -3.83 -19.04 6.32
N ALA A 191 -3.60 -18.47 7.49
CA ALA A 191 -3.39 -19.24 8.73
C ALA A 191 -4.64 -20.09 9.04
N ALA A 192 -5.83 -19.52 8.98
CA ALA A 192 -7.09 -20.25 9.17
C ALA A 192 -7.23 -21.43 8.18
N ALA A 193 -6.96 -21.19 6.90
CA ALA A 193 -7.00 -22.22 5.87
C ALA A 193 -5.96 -23.34 6.09
N MET A 194 -4.76 -23.01 6.57
CA MET A 194 -3.72 -24.00 6.90
C MET A 194 -4.07 -24.82 8.14
N LEU A 195 -4.77 -24.22 9.10
CA LEU A 195 -5.26 -24.91 10.29
C LEU A 195 -6.53 -25.75 10.02
N GLY A 196 -7.15 -25.58 8.84
CA GLY A 196 -8.40 -26.25 8.50
C GLY A 196 -9.58 -25.81 9.38
N LYS A 197 -9.56 -24.55 9.90
CA LYS A 197 -10.59 -24.01 10.79
C LYS A 197 -11.25 -22.77 10.19
N PRO A 198 -12.55 -22.54 10.47
CA PRO A 198 -13.19 -21.26 10.15
C PRO A 198 -12.46 -20.12 10.83
N ILE A 199 -12.26 -19.02 10.12
CA ILE A 199 -11.51 -17.87 10.66
C ILE A 199 -12.28 -17.21 11.82
N GLU A 200 -13.59 -17.34 11.82
CA GLU A 200 -14.51 -16.83 12.84
C GLU A 200 -14.30 -17.45 14.22
N GLU A 201 -13.66 -18.62 14.27
CA GLU A 201 -13.35 -19.35 15.52
C GLU A 201 -11.93 -19.06 16.03
N LEU A 202 -11.17 -18.21 15.35
CA LEU A 202 -9.74 -18.03 15.62
C LEU A 202 -9.40 -16.64 16.13
N ASN A 203 -8.54 -16.62 17.15
CA ASN A 203 -7.81 -15.45 17.60
C ASN A 203 -6.38 -15.55 17.10
N ILE A 204 -5.95 -14.61 16.26
CA ILE A 204 -4.67 -14.67 15.56
C ILE A 204 -3.89 -13.37 15.81
N ILE A 205 -2.61 -13.51 16.16
CA ILE A 205 -1.65 -12.41 16.09
C ILE A 205 -0.90 -12.55 14.77
N THR A 206 -0.94 -11.53 13.95
CA THR A 206 -0.20 -11.47 12.69
C THR A 206 0.94 -10.49 12.78
N CYS A 207 2.11 -10.86 12.25
CA CYS A 207 3.32 -10.05 12.22
C CYS A 207 3.73 -9.80 10.77
N HIS A 208 3.69 -8.54 10.35
CA HIS A 208 4.28 -8.10 9.09
C HIS A 208 5.65 -7.51 9.39
N LEU A 209 6.73 -8.25 9.08
CA LEU A 209 8.11 -7.91 9.45
C LEU A 209 8.93 -7.65 8.18
N GLY A 210 8.93 -6.41 7.73
CA GLY A 210 9.74 -5.90 6.64
C GLY A 210 10.57 -4.69 7.08
N ASN A 211 10.97 -3.82 6.16
CA ASN A 211 11.56 -2.52 6.50
C ASN A 211 10.55 -1.65 7.28
N GLY A 212 9.27 -1.66 6.88
CA GLY A 212 8.16 -1.30 7.74
C GLY A 212 7.66 -2.55 8.46
N SER A 213 7.37 -2.46 9.77
CA SER A 213 6.92 -3.59 10.59
C SER A 213 5.68 -3.23 11.38
N SER A 214 4.75 -4.18 11.49
CA SER A 214 3.56 -4.04 12.33
C SER A 214 3.07 -5.39 12.84
N VAL A 215 2.38 -5.34 13.96
CA VAL A 215 1.69 -6.48 14.57
C VAL A 215 0.21 -6.13 14.65
N ALA A 216 -0.67 -7.08 14.37
CA ALA A 216 -2.11 -6.90 14.50
C ALA A 216 -2.75 -8.05 15.26
N ALA A 217 -3.72 -7.72 16.09
CA ALA A 217 -4.62 -8.67 16.73
C ALA A 217 -5.87 -8.84 15.86
N VAL A 218 -6.16 -10.08 15.51
CA VAL A 218 -7.30 -10.47 14.67
C VAL A 218 -8.18 -11.42 15.46
N ASP A 219 -9.42 -11.04 15.68
CA ASP A 219 -10.45 -11.82 16.36
C ASP A 219 -11.57 -12.13 15.37
N GLY A 220 -11.85 -13.41 15.14
CA GLY A 220 -12.88 -13.84 14.20
C GLY A 220 -12.73 -13.27 12.80
N GLY A 221 -11.48 -13.07 12.32
CA GLY A 221 -11.20 -12.47 11.01
C GLY A 221 -11.26 -10.94 10.95
N LYS A 222 -11.50 -10.26 12.06
CA LYS A 222 -11.57 -8.79 12.17
C LYS A 222 -10.36 -8.26 12.91
N SER A 223 -9.77 -7.16 12.43
CA SER A 223 -8.75 -6.45 13.18
C SER A 223 -9.36 -5.80 14.41
N VAL A 224 -8.85 -6.10 15.60
CA VAL A 224 -9.32 -5.52 16.88
C VAL A 224 -8.28 -4.59 17.50
N ASP A 225 -7.01 -4.71 17.08
CA ASP A 225 -5.94 -3.80 17.44
C ASP A 225 -4.76 -3.95 16.47
N THR A 226 -3.90 -2.92 16.38
CA THR A 226 -2.68 -2.97 15.59
C THR A 226 -1.62 -2.03 16.16
N SER A 227 -0.35 -2.32 15.91
CA SER A 227 0.78 -1.57 16.48
C SER A 227 1.01 -0.21 15.81
N MET A 228 0.81 -0.09 14.49
CA MET A 228 0.92 1.22 13.82
C MET A 228 -0.27 2.11 14.19
N GLY A 229 -0.04 3.42 14.28
CA GLY A 229 -0.96 4.39 14.81
C GLY A 229 -1.65 5.25 13.76
N PHE A 230 -1.70 6.56 14.04
CA PHE A 230 -2.12 7.60 13.11
C PHE A 230 -1.22 7.61 11.86
N THR A 231 0.07 7.37 12.05
CA THR A 231 1.07 7.22 10.98
C THR A 231 1.73 5.84 11.06
N PRO A 232 2.47 5.41 10.03
CA PRO A 232 3.26 4.17 10.07
C PRO A 232 4.53 4.27 10.94
N LEU A 233 4.66 5.29 11.79
CA LEU A 233 5.79 5.50 12.68
C LEU A 233 5.65 4.73 14.00
N ALA A 234 4.42 4.76 14.60
CA ALA A 234 4.14 4.15 15.90
C ALA A 234 4.28 2.62 15.89
N GLY A 235 4.40 2.04 17.06
CA GLY A 235 4.44 0.60 17.31
C GLY A 235 5.85 0.06 17.46
N VAL A 236 6.13 -1.08 16.85
CA VAL A 236 7.43 -1.75 16.99
C VAL A 236 8.55 -0.95 16.31
N PRO A 237 9.78 -0.92 16.86
CA PRO A 237 10.93 -0.36 16.19
C PRO A 237 11.17 -1.01 14.82
N MET A 238 11.56 -0.21 13.83
CA MET A 238 11.73 -0.62 12.45
C MET A 238 13.12 -0.23 11.94
N GLY A 239 13.46 -0.59 10.71
CA GLY A 239 14.79 -0.32 10.15
C GLY A 239 15.18 1.16 10.16
N THR A 240 14.21 2.08 9.94
CA THR A 240 14.43 3.54 9.88
C THR A 240 13.42 4.34 10.70
N ARG A 241 12.66 3.69 11.58
CA ARG A 241 11.62 4.33 12.41
C ARG A 241 11.74 3.85 13.84
N ALA A 242 11.65 4.78 14.77
CA ALA A 242 11.82 4.49 16.20
C ALA A 242 10.71 3.60 16.79
N GLY A 243 9.52 3.61 16.21
CA GLY A 243 8.35 2.99 16.84
C GLY A 243 7.78 3.88 17.95
N ASP A 244 7.22 3.25 18.98
CA ASP A 244 6.68 3.98 20.13
C ASP A 244 7.82 4.62 20.95
N LEU A 245 7.62 5.90 21.27
CA LEU A 245 8.49 6.68 22.12
C LEU A 245 7.66 7.34 23.22
N ASP A 246 8.28 7.57 24.38
CA ASP A 246 7.80 8.52 25.35
C ASP A 246 7.93 9.95 24.75
N ALA A 247 6.80 10.64 24.57
CA ALA A 247 6.79 11.98 23.97
C ALA A 247 7.64 12.99 24.77
N GLY A 248 7.84 12.79 26.08
CA GLY A 248 8.71 13.62 26.92
C GLY A 248 10.19 13.55 26.51
N ILE A 249 10.62 12.47 25.82
CA ILE A 249 11.97 12.39 25.27
C ILE A 249 12.18 13.44 24.16
N LEU A 250 11.17 13.70 23.35
CA LEU A 250 11.23 14.69 22.27
C LEU A 250 11.48 16.09 22.86
N GLU A 251 10.66 16.48 23.84
CA GLU A 251 10.81 17.78 24.53
C GLU A 251 12.19 17.91 25.20
N TYR A 252 12.63 16.87 25.90
CA TYR A 252 13.94 16.85 26.56
C TYR A 252 15.11 17.03 25.57
N LEU A 253 15.10 16.28 24.46
CA LEU A 253 16.19 16.35 23.48
C LEU A 253 16.17 17.68 22.69
N MET A 254 14.99 18.17 22.32
CA MET A 254 14.84 19.50 21.69
C MET A 254 15.39 20.60 22.59
N GLY A 255 15.04 20.60 23.86
CA GLY A 255 15.54 21.57 24.84
C GLY A 255 17.04 21.46 25.08
N LYS A 256 17.58 20.23 25.15
CA LYS A 256 18.99 19.97 25.45
C LYS A 256 19.93 20.27 24.28
N HIS A 257 19.52 19.95 23.06
CA HIS A 257 20.36 20.02 21.85
C HIS A 257 19.97 21.18 20.92
N GLY A 258 18.85 21.86 21.17
CA GLY A 258 18.34 22.92 20.32
C GLY A 258 17.74 22.43 19.00
N TYR A 259 17.33 21.16 18.92
CA TYR A 259 16.71 20.57 17.73
C TYR A 259 15.30 21.12 17.53
N ASP A 260 14.92 21.28 16.27
CA ASP A 260 13.51 21.50 15.91
C ASP A 260 12.80 20.16 15.62
N MET A 261 11.48 20.23 15.35
CA MET A 261 10.66 19.02 15.04
C MET A 261 11.04 18.30 13.75
N LYS A 262 11.84 18.91 12.86
CA LYS A 262 12.31 18.26 11.63
C LYS A 262 13.62 17.52 11.85
N GLU A 263 14.42 17.99 12.80
CA GLU A 263 15.71 17.38 13.18
C GLU A 263 15.50 16.16 14.07
N MET A 264 14.36 16.12 14.81
CA MET A 264 13.91 14.99 15.62
C MET A 264 13.22 13.91 14.78
#